data_f94d20a9d91e10adb8fa0ae7c4897de2
#
_entry.id   f94d20a9d91e10adb8fa0ae7c4897de2
#
_cell.length_a   1.000
_cell.length_b   1.000
_cell.length_c   1.000
_cell.angle_alpha   90.00
_cell.angle_beta   90.00
_cell.angle_gamma   90.00
#
_symmetry.space_group_name_H-M   'P 1'
#
loop_
_entity.id
_entity.type
_entity.pdbx_description
1 polymer ?
#
loop_
_entity_poly.entity_id
_entity_poly.type
_entity_poly.pdbx_seq_one_letter_code
_entity_poly.pdbx_strand_id
1 'polypeptide(L)'
;DTLTSEEKWDDCYDVILANPPFMTPKGGIMPHSRYRVKAKRSEVLFVDYIAEHLNPTGRAAIIVPEGIVFQSANAYKELRKYLVDDGLLYAVISLPAGVFNPYSGVKTSILLIDKSFARLKDEILFVKLNNDGFDLGAQRREIEGSEIPEIIRIVQKYHADLEPQTADDDILRHPLVTIANKERVAEQDYILVGERYKVDKSLDTTYPVVPLSDICEINAENKNPTLAFGDDEFIYIDISSVENGTGKVDFSNKIKGTDAPSRAKRAVKKGDILFSTVRPNLKAYGYVEREDCDCCVASTGFAVISAKTMVLSKYVYYMLYSEPVQIQLASMMGKGAYPSVNQKDVSQIQIPLPSLSIQEDFVAELDSYQKIIDGARQVVENYKPTIQNNSYWETVRLGDICELNPRKSEVKDFEGDVSFVPMAVVSETDMYFSVQEQRPLKEVYTGYTYFRDDDVLLAKVTPCFENGKSGLAKNLKNGIGFGSSEFFVLRANPEKVLPEYIYYIINSNRFITEGTPQMTGTGGLRRLTKDFVLNYPVSLPPLDDQRKIVDQTEEEIAIVEQNKRLIEIFEKKINDKISEVWGE
;
A
#
# COMPACT_ATOMS: atom_id res chain seq x y z
N ASP A 1 2.41 2.24 41.18
CA ASP A 1 2.73 1.62 39.87
C ASP A 1 1.92 0.34 39.71
N THR A 2 0.97 0.31 38.79
CA THR A 2 -0.01 -0.76 38.54
C THR A 2 0.61 -2.18 38.37
N LEU A 3 1.86 -2.24 37.96
CA LEU A 3 2.52 -3.53 37.62
C LEU A 3 3.50 -4.00 38.70
N THR A 4 3.66 -3.27 39.79
CA THR A 4 4.64 -3.59 40.84
C THR A 4 4.03 -4.40 42.01
N SER A 5 4.89 -4.79 42.91
CA SER A 5 4.51 -5.56 44.14
C SER A 5 3.64 -4.78 45.13
N GLU A 6 3.45 -3.48 44.92
CA GLU A 6 2.67 -2.61 45.83
C GLU A 6 1.17 -2.54 45.42
N GLU A 7 0.80 -3.14 44.28
CA GLU A 7 -0.56 -3.13 43.78
C GLU A 7 -1.52 -3.94 44.65
N LYS A 8 -2.76 -3.45 44.78
CA LYS A 8 -3.86 -4.16 45.43
C LYS A 8 -4.48 -5.14 44.45
N TRP A 9 -4.29 -6.44 44.71
CA TRP A 9 -4.78 -7.52 43.84
C TRP A 9 -6.18 -8.02 44.18
N ASP A 10 -6.85 -7.46 45.17
CA ASP A 10 -8.18 -7.91 45.61
C ASP A 10 -9.32 -7.15 44.93
N ASP A 11 -9.01 -6.07 44.21
CA ASP A 11 -10.01 -5.31 43.47
C ASP A 11 -10.33 -6.01 42.14
N CYS A 12 -11.62 -6.34 41.93
CA CYS A 12 -12.11 -6.92 40.69
C CYS A 12 -13.19 -6.04 40.05
N TYR A 13 -13.30 -6.11 38.72
CA TYR A 13 -14.17 -5.26 37.95
C TYR A 13 -15.05 -6.06 36.99
N ASP A 14 -16.25 -5.55 36.72
CA ASP A 14 -17.17 -6.15 35.73
C ASP A 14 -16.81 -5.78 34.31
N VAL A 15 -16.28 -4.56 34.10
CA VAL A 15 -15.87 -4.08 32.76
C VAL A 15 -14.56 -3.31 32.85
N ILE A 16 -13.61 -3.67 32.00
CA ILE A 16 -12.33 -2.97 31.85
C ILE A 16 -12.13 -2.57 30.39
N LEU A 17 -11.96 -1.26 30.13
CA LEU A 17 -11.53 -0.71 28.83
C LEU A 17 -10.13 -0.14 29.00
N ALA A 18 -9.17 -0.61 28.22
CA ALA A 18 -7.77 -0.21 28.39
C ALA A 18 -7.02 0.02 27.08
N ASN A 19 -6.24 1.09 27.06
CA ASN A 19 -5.19 1.34 26.09
C ASN A 19 -3.86 1.52 26.83
N PRO A 20 -3.23 0.41 27.25
CA PRO A 20 -2.02 0.45 28.06
C PRO A 20 -0.81 0.95 27.26
N PRO A 21 0.23 1.52 27.92
CA PRO A 21 1.44 1.95 27.25
C PRO A 21 2.20 0.77 26.63
N PHE A 22 2.73 0.96 25.40
CA PHE A 22 3.47 -0.07 24.65
C PHE A 22 4.98 -0.08 24.90
N MET A 23 5.44 0.68 25.87
CA MET A 23 6.86 0.84 26.19
C MET A 23 7.19 0.28 27.57
N THR A 24 8.23 -0.55 27.63
CA THR A 24 8.81 -0.97 28.90
C THR A 24 9.68 0.16 29.45
N PRO A 25 9.52 0.60 30.71
CA PRO A 25 10.34 1.63 31.33
C PRO A 25 11.82 1.27 31.33
N LYS A 26 12.70 2.28 31.19
CA LYS A 26 14.16 2.07 31.37
C LYS A 26 14.43 1.57 32.78
N GLY A 27 15.12 0.43 32.87
CA GLY A 27 15.41 -0.24 34.17
C GLY A 27 14.58 -1.50 34.41
N GLY A 28 13.59 -1.76 33.55
CA GLY A 28 12.71 -2.93 33.67
C GLY A 28 11.62 -2.74 34.74
N ILE A 29 10.69 -3.69 34.79
CA ILE A 29 9.64 -3.77 35.80
C ILE A 29 9.97 -4.96 36.67
N MET A 30 9.87 -4.79 38.00
CA MET A 30 9.79 -5.92 38.94
C MET A 30 8.32 -6.27 39.12
N PRO A 31 7.81 -7.29 38.38
CA PRO A 31 6.39 -7.58 38.36
C PRO A 31 5.96 -8.19 39.73
N HIS A 32 4.71 -7.99 40.07
CA HIS A 32 4.09 -8.66 41.23
C HIS A 32 4.17 -10.19 41.10
N SER A 33 4.34 -10.89 42.21
CA SER A 33 4.50 -12.36 42.22
C SER A 33 3.25 -13.13 41.77
N ARG A 34 2.07 -12.51 41.78
CA ARG A 34 0.78 -13.10 41.37
C ARG A 34 0.55 -13.12 39.86
N TYR A 35 1.39 -12.42 39.05
CA TYR A 35 1.29 -12.54 37.60
C TYR A 35 1.44 -13.99 37.16
N ARG A 36 0.54 -14.44 36.30
CA ARG A 36 0.53 -15.76 35.75
C ARG A 36 1.63 -15.96 34.72
N VAL A 37 1.88 -14.92 33.91
CA VAL A 37 2.92 -14.92 32.88
C VAL A 37 4.18 -14.22 33.39
N LYS A 38 5.28 -14.96 33.40
CA LYS A 38 6.59 -14.40 33.80
C LYS A 38 7.16 -13.54 32.67
N ALA A 39 6.92 -12.23 32.71
CA ALA A 39 7.36 -11.27 31.73
C ALA A 39 8.02 -10.04 32.36
N LYS A 40 8.83 -9.35 31.56
CA LYS A 40 9.40 -8.01 31.88
C LYS A 40 8.83 -6.93 30.94
N ARG A 41 7.96 -7.31 30.02
CA ARG A 41 7.35 -6.44 29.05
C ARG A 41 6.02 -5.90 29.56
N SER A 42 5.87 -4.58 29.56
CA SER A 42 4.68 -3.91 30.09
C SER A 42 3.41 -4.37 29.38
N GLU A 43 3.47 -4.49 28.06
CA GLU A 43 2.31 -4.89 27.24
C GLU A 43 1.79 -6.28 27.58
N VAL A 44 2.67 -7.23 27.94
CA VAL A 44 2.28 -8.58 28.39
C VAL A 44 1.67 -8.53 29.79
N LEU A 45 2.33 -7.81 30.71
CA LEU A 45 1.89 -7.70 32.09
C LEU A 45 0.55 -6.97 32.23
N PHE A 46 0.26 -5.95 31.41
CA PHE A 46 -1.04 -5.27 31.44
C PHE A 46 -2.19 -6.18 31.00
N VAL A 47 -1.98 -7.03 30.00
CA VAL A 47 -3.03 -7.98 29.58
C VAL A 47 -3.28 -9.04 30.67
N ASP A 48 -2.23 -9.58 31.28
CA ASP A 48 -2.32 -10.51 32.40
C ASP A 48 -3.02 -9.85 33.60
N TYR A 49 -2.60 -8.62 33.99
CA TYR A 49 -3.24 -7.83 35.04
C TYR A 49 -4.75 -7.66 34.81
N ILE A 50 -5.15 -7.24 33.62
CA ILE A 50 -6.56 -7.02 33.28
C ILE A 50 -7.34 -8.34 33.37
N ALA A 51 -6.78 -9.43 32.86
CA ALA A 51 -7.43 -10.75 32.92
C ALA A 51 -7.65 -11.21 34.35
N GLU A 52 -6.68 -10.99 35.25
CA GLU A 52 -6.79 -11.37 36.69
C GLU A 52 -7.79 -10.49 37.47
N HIS A 53 -7.90 -9.20 37.13
CA HIS A 53 -8.80 -8.24 37.81
C HIS A 53 -10.24 -8.22 37.28
N LEU A 54 -10.59 -9.08 36.32
CA LEU A 54 -11.98 -9.26 35.92
C LEU A 54 -12.73 -10.20 36.87
N ASN A 55 -13.94 -9.81 37.22
CA ASN A 55 -14.91 -10.70 37.89
C ASN A 55 -15.14 -11.97 37.06
N PRO A 56 -15.69 -13.06 37.66
CA PRO A 56 -15.95 -14.31 36.94
C PRO A 56 -16.81 -14.18 35.69
N THR A 57 -17.67 -13.17 35.62
CA THR A 57 -18.49 -12.81 34.44
C THR A 57 -18.03 -11.51 33.80
N GLY A 58 -16.85 -11.02 34.15
CA GLY A 58 -16.30 -9.74 33.67
C GLY A 58 -15.81 -9.80 32.24
N ARG A 59 -15.78 -8.65 31.61
CA ARG A 59 -15.36 -8.47 30.21
C ARG A 59 -14.41 -7.28 30.04
N ALA A 60 -13.55 -7.38 29.05
CA ALA A 60 -12.61 -6.30 28.73
C ALA A 60 -12.42 -6.13 27.24
N ALA A 61 -12.07 -4.88 26.85
CA ALA A 61 -11.50 -4.57 25.55
C ALA A 61 -10.15 -3.89 25.76
N ILE A 62 -9.11 -4.48 25.15
CA ILE A 62 -7.72 -4.05 25.39
C ILE A 62 -7.05 -3.79 24.05
N ILE A 63 -6.54 -2.58 23.85
CA ILE A 63 -5.68 -2.25 22.71
C ILE A 63 -4.28 -2.77 23.02
N VAL A 64 -3.75 -3.58 22.11
CA VAL A 64 -2.41 -4.19 22.24
C VAL A 64 -1.57 -3.97 20.99
N PRO A 65 -0.23 -3.85 21.12
CA PRO A 65 0.64 -3.87 19.96
C PRO A 65 0.59 -5.24 19.27
N GLU A 66 0.75 -5.26 17.95
CA GLU A 66 0.65 -6.50 17.15
C GLU A 66 1.56 -7.63 17.66
N GLY A 67 2.67 -7.30 18.33
CA GLY A 67 3.53 -8.29 18.98
C GLY A 67 2.81 -9.26 19.92
N ILE A 68 1.78 -8.82 20.63
CA ILE A 68 0.97 -9.69 21.51
C ILE A 68 0.34 -10.83 20.73
N VAL A 69 -0.17 -10.57 19.54
CA VAL A 69 -0.94 -11.55 18.76
C VAL A 69 -0.06 -12.57 18.02
N PHE A 70 1.25 -12.29 17.79
CA PHE A 70 2.06 -13.20 16.98
C PHE A 70 3.49 -13.50 17.46
N GLN A 71 4.12 -12.71 18.34
CA GLN A 71 5.53 -12.93 18.68
C GLN A 71 5.79 -14.32 19.28
N SER A 72 6.92 -14.94 18.89
CA SER A 72 7.30 -16.29 19.28
C SER A 72 8.02 -16.41 20.63
N ALA A 73 8.39 -15.28 21.25
CA ALA A 73 9.04 -15.31 22.57
C ALA A 73 8.09 -15.90 23.63
N ASN A 74 8.65 -16.70 24.55
CA ASN A 74 7.89 -17.50 25.52
C ASN A 74 6.80 -16.72 26.26
N ALA A 75 7.12 -15.53 26.76
CA ALA A 75 6.14 -14.73 27.50
C ALA A 75 4.88 -14.38 26.68
N TYR A 76 5.05 -14.08 25.39
CA TYR A 76 3.91 -13.79 24.48
C TYR A 76 3.10 -15.06 24.18
N LYS A 77 3.78 -16.19 23.96
CA LYS A 77 3.13 -17.48 23.73
C LYS A 77 2.36 -17.93 24.97
N GLU A 78 2.96 -17.85 26.15
CA GLU A 78 2.32 -18.17 27.42
C GLU A 78 1.08 -17.31 27.69
N LEU A 79 1.16 -16.01 27.39
CA LEU A 79 0.01 -15.11 27.51
C LEU A 79 -1.13 -15.54 26.59
N ARG A 80 -0.86 -15.76 25.31
CA ARG A 80 -1.88 -16.19 24.35
C ARG A 80 -2.49 -17.54 24.74
N LYS A 81 -1.63 -18.48 25.15
CA LYS A 81 -2.08 -19.76 25.67
C LYS A 81 -3.04 -19.59 26.86
N TYR A 82 -2.68 -18.75 27.81
CA TYR A 82 -3.54 -18.39 28.93
C TYR A 82 -4.90 -17.85 28.49
N LEU A 83 -4.90 -16.88 27.57
CA LEU A 83 -6.13 -16.25 27.10
C LEU A 83 -7.07 -17.23 26.35
N VAL A 84 -6.52 -18.21 25.66
CA VAL A 84 -7.29 -19.17 24.85
C VAL A 84 -7.72 -20.36 25.68
N ASP A 85 -6.80 -21.04 26.38
CA ASP A 85 -7.07 -22.30 27.10
C ASP A 85 -7.97 -22.09 28.32
N ASP A 86 -7.83 -20.94 29.03
CA ASP A 86 -8.68 -20.62 30.16
C ASP A 86 -10.05 -20.03 29.73
N GLY A 87 -10.32 -19.92 28.43
CA GLY A 87 -11.59 -19.43 27.92
C GLY A 87 -11.85 -17.97 28.29
N LEU A 88 -10.89 -17.09 28.04
CA LEU A 88 -11.01 -15.67 28.33
C LEU A 88 -11.27 -14.85 27.06
N LEU A 89 -10.56 -15.18 25.97
CA LEU A 89 -10.61 -14.47 24.69
C LEU A 89 -11.69 -15.05 23.78
N TYR A 90 -12.57 -14.19 23.25
CA TYR A 90 -13.57 -14.60 22.26
C TYR A 90 -13.40 -13.91 20.89
N ALA A 91 -12.75 -12.73 20.84
CA ALA A 91 -12.52 -12.08 19.56
C ALA A 91 -11.23 -11.24 19.54
N VAL A 92 -10.68 -11.07 18.33
CA VAL A 92 -9.53 -10.20 18.04
C VAL A 92 -9.86 -9.33 16.84
N ILE A 93 -9.74 -8.01 16.99
CA ILE A 93 -9.93 -7.06 15.89
C ILE A 93 -8.56 -6.50 15.52
N SER A 94 -8.09 -6.79 14.31
CA SER A 94 -6.83 -6.23 13.78
C SER A 94 -7.09 -4.85 13.18
N LEU A 95 -6.32 -3.85 13.60
CA LEU A 95 -6.44 -2.47 13.15
C LEU A 95 -5.40 -2.18 12.04
N PRO A 96 -5.66 -1.24 11.11
CA PRO A 96 -4.68 -0.84 10.11
C PRO A 96 -3.46 -0.16 10.75
N ALA A 97 -2.29 -0.30 10.11
CA ALA A 97 -1.10 0.41 10.56
C ALA A 97 -1.29 1.92 10.45
N GLY A 98 -0.94 2.67 11.51
CA GLY A 98 -1.07 4.13 11.50
C GLY A 98 -2.37 4.69 12.10
N VAL A 99 -3.27 3.84 12.63
CA VAL A 99 -4.49 4.30 13.37
C VAL A 99 -4.15 5.30 14.47
N PHE A 100 -2.99 5.16 15.11
CA PHE A 100 -2.53 6.05 16.19
C PHE A 100 -1.55 7.14 15.72
N ASN A 101 -1.43 7.41 14.43
CA ASN A 101 -0.65 8.53 13.94
C ASN A 101 -1.23 9.87 14.44
N PRO A 102 -0.39 10.88 14.77
CA PRO A 102 1.09 10.90 14.69
C PRO A 102 1.80 10.31 15.91
N TYR A 103 1.06 9.80 16.92
CA TYR A 103 1.66 9.37 18.19
C TYR A 103 2.42 8.05 18.10
N SER A 104 1.95 7.14 17.27
CA SER A 104 2.57 5.82 17.07
C SER A 104 2.20 5.23 15.72
N GLY A 105 3.23 4.81 14.96
CA GLY A 105 3.06 4.02 13.73
C GLY A 105 2.96 2.50 13.98
N VAL A 106 2.93 2.06 15.23
CA VAL A 106 2.85 0.65 15.58
C VAL A 106 1.47 0.11 15.21
N LYS A 107 1.44 -0.99 14.44
CA LYS A 107 0.20 -1.71 14.16
C LYS A 107 -0.32 -2.36 15.45
N THR A 108 -1.63 -2.29 15.65
CA THR A 108 -2.29 -2.69 16.90
C THR A 108 -3.47 -3.61 16.61
N SER A 109 -3.93 -4.28 17.67
CA SER A 109 -5.15 -5.09 17.67
C SER A 109 -5.95 -4.82 18.94
N ILE A 110 -7.25 -5.11 18.90
CA ILE A 110 -8.11 -5.09 20.09
C ILE A 110 -8.38 -6.54 20.49
N LEU A 111 -8.05 -6.88 21.73
CA LEU A 111 -8.46 -8.15 22.34
C LEU A 111 -9.81 -7.94 23.04
N LEU A 112 -10.79 -8.78 22.73
CA LEU A 112 -12.09 -8.79 23.37
C LEU A 112 -12.18 -10.02 24.30
N ILE A 113 -12.28 -9.76 25.57
CA ILE A 113 -12.35 -10.75 26.65
C ILE A 113 -13.76 -10.75 27.23
N ASP A 114 -14.34 -11.93 27.42
CA ASP A 114 -15.55 -12.16 28.19
C ASP A 114 -15.45 -13.55 28.85
N LYS A 115 -15.22 -13.59 30.16
CA LYS A 115 -14.97 -14.84 30.90
C LYS A 115 -16.15 -15.82 30.87
N SER A 116 -17.37 -15.31 30.72
CA SER A 116 -18.56 -16.18 30.66
C SER A 116 -18.80 -16.69 29.25
N PHE A 117 -18.79 -15.80 28.25
CA PHE A 117 -19.06 -16.14 26.87
C PHE A 117 -17.94 -17.00 26.25
N ALA A 118 -16.67 -16.61 26.43
CA ALA A 118 -15.54 -17.31 25.82
C ALA A 118 -15.38 -18.76 26.32
N ARG A 119 -15.88 -19.10 27.52
CA ARG A 119 -15.87 -20.48 28.02
C ARG A 119 -16.92 -21.39 27.37
N LEU A 120 -17.99 -20.80 26.85
CA LEU A 120 -19.07 -21.50 26.17
C LEU A 120 -18.84 -21.70 24.69
N LYS A 121 -17.95 -20.88 24.10
CA LYS A 121 -17.57 -20.94 22.66
C LYS A 121 -16.26 -21.70 22.49
N ASP A 122 -16.24 -22.65 21.56
CA ASP A 122 -15.02 -23.35 21.15
C ASP A 122 -14.25 -22.63 20.04
N GLU A 123 -14.75 -21.48 19.65
CA GLU A 123 -14.24 -20.69 18.52
C GLU A 123 -13.80 -19.29 18.95
N ILE A 124 -12.91 -18.69 18.17
CA ILE A 124 -12.48 -17.31 18.31
C ILE A 124 -12.79 -16.57 17.02
N LEU A 125 -13.42 -15.40 17.13
CA LEU A 125 -13.71 -14.49 16.04
C LEU A 125 -12.49 -13.61 15.76
N PHE A 126 -12.06 -13.54 14.52
CA PHE A 126 -11.05 -12.61 14.03
C PHE A 126 -11.70 -11.65 13.04
N VAL A 127 -11.53 -10.35 13.24
CA VAL A 127 -12.05 -9.31 12.35
C VAL A 127 -10.90 -8.41 11.90
N LYS A 128 -10.84 -8.10 10.62
CA LYS A 128 -9.84 -7.18 10.06
C LYS A 128 -10.50 -5.87 9.68
N LEU A 129 -10.12 -4.79 10.36
CA LEU A 129 -10.49 -3.43 9.99
C LEU A 129 -9.47 -2.91 8.96
N ASN A 130 -9.93 -2.53 7.77
CA ASN A 130 -9.09 -1.90 6.74
C ASN A 130 -9.26 -0.38 6.71
N ASN A 131 -10.49 0.12 6.96
CA ASN A 131 -10.82 1.54 6.93
C ASN A 131 -11.61 1.94 8.19
N ASP A 132 -10.99 2.72 9.05
CA ASP A 132 -11.61 3.25 10.28
C ASP A 132 -12.33 4.60 10.08
N GLY A 133 -12.41 5.08 8.82
CA GLY A 133 -13.02 6.37 8.47
C GLY A 133 -12.04 7.54 8.45
N PHE A 134 -10.73 7.24 8.57
CA PHE A 134 -9.67 8.26 8.53
C PHE A 134 -8.51 7.79 7.65
N ASP A 135 -7.84 8.73 6.97
CA ASP A 135 -6.59 8.44 6.29
C ASP A 135 -5.50 8.02 7.30
N LEU A 136 -4.50 7.29 6.84
CA LEU A 136 -3.38 6.80 7.68
C LEU A 136 -2.23 7.81 7.78
N GLY A 137 -2.43 9.04 7.29
CA GLY A 137 -1.48 10.13 7.38
C GLY A 137 -1.34 10.70 8.80
N ALA A 138 -0.34 11.57 9.00
CA ALA A 138 -0.06 12.18 10.31
C ALA A 138 -1.21 13.06 10.84
N GLN A 139 -2.10 13.55 9.98
CA GLN A 139 -3.21 14.42 10.36
C GLN A 139 -4.54 13.69 10.55
N ARG A 140 -4.62 12.40 10.17
CA ARG A 140 -5.82 11.58 10.35
C ARG A 140 -7.09 12.27 9.86
N ARG A 141 -7.18 12.59 8.57
CA ARG A 141 -8.34 13.25 7.97
C ARG A 141 -9.45 12.24 7.74
N GLU A 142 -10.69 12.66 7.93
CA GLU A 142 -11.86 11.83 7.64
C GLU A 142 -11.90 11.45 6.17
N ILE A 143 -12.21 10.16 5.91
CA ILE A 143 -12.46 9.58 4.59
C ILE A 143 -13.75 8.76 4.64
N GLU A 144 -14.39 8.61 3.50
CA GLU A 144 -15.61 7.79 3.40
C GLU A 144 -15.33 6.28 3.50
N GLY A 145 -16.37 5.52 3.82
CA GLY A 145 -16.31 4.05 3.81
C GLY A 145 -15.82 3.42 5.12
N SER A 146 -16.04 4.07 6.28
CA SER A 146 -15.73 3.49 7.59
C SER A 146 -16.38 2.13 7.80
N GLU A 147 -15.59 1.11 8.09
CA GLU A 147 -16.03 -0.26 8.39
C GLU A 147 -16.44 -0.45 9.86
N ILE A 148 -16.22 0.54 10.73
CA ILE A 148 -16.48 0.42 12.18
C ILE A 148 -17.93 0.04 12.49
N PRO A 149 -18.98 0.65 11.87
CA PRO A 149 -20.36 0.25 12.14
C PRO A 149 -20.63 -1.21 11.83
N GLU A 150 -20.06 -1.71 10.74
CA GLU A 150 -20.21 -3.10 10.33
C GLU A 150 -19.48 -4.07 11.27
N ILE A 151 -18.27 -3.72 11.71
CA ILE A 151 -17.52 -4.52 12.70
C ILE A 151 -18.29 -4.61 14.03
N ILE A 152 -18.89 -3.52 14.48
CA ILE A 152 -19.73 -3.52 15.69
C ILE A 152 -20.90 -4.49 15.50
N ARG A 153 -21.60 -4.45 14.37
CA ARG A 153 -22.70 -5.36 14.04
C ARG A 153 -22.25 -6.83 14.07
N ILE A 154 -21.12 -7.13 13.44
CA ILE A 154 -20.53 -8.48 13.40
C ILE A 154 -20.23 -9.00 14.81
N VAL A 155 -19.51 -8.21 15.61
CA VAL A 155 -19.13 -8.59 16.98
C VAL A 155 -20.37 -8.79 17.86
N GLN A 156 -21.36 -7.92 17.76
CA GLN A 156 -22.62 -8.03 18.52
C GLN A 156 -23.40 -9.29 18.12
N LYS A 157 -23.54 -9.55 16.81
CA LYS A 157 -24.21 -10.76 16.32
C LYS A 157 -23.49 -12.03 16.79
N TYR A 158 -22.16 -12.07 16.67
CA TYR A 158 -21.36 -13.20 17.14
C TYR A 158 -21.48 -13.44 18.65
N HIS A 159 -21.50 -12.37 19.46
CA HIS A 159 -21.63 -12.46 20.91
C HIS A 159 -23.05 -12.84 21.37
N ALA A 160 -24.07 -12.56 20.57
CA ALA A 160 -25.44 -12.93 20.88
C ALA A 160 -25.76 -14.41 20.58
N ASP A 161 -24.96 -15.07 19.75
CA ASP A 161 -25.19 -16.44 19.30
C ASP A 161 -24.18 -17.40 19.97
N LEU A 162 -24.70 -18.37 20.74
CA LEU A 162 -23.89 -19.41 21.40
C LEU A 162 -23.67 -20.65 20.53
N GLU A 163 -24.48 -20.84 19.49
CA GLU A 163 -24.33 -21.97 18.57
C GLU A 163 -23.06 -21.83 17.70
N PRO A 164 -22.46 -22.96 17.27
CA PRO A 164 -21.38 -22.92 16.29
C PRO A 164 -21.84 -22.27 14.99
N GLN A 165 -20.99 -21.44 14.38
CA GLN A 165 -21.32 -20.80 13.11
C GLN A 165 -21.40 -21.85 11.99
N THR A 166 -22.47 -21.81 11.21
CA THR A 166 -22.68 -22.70 10.05
C THR A 166 -22.21 -22.05 8.76
N ALA A 167 -21.95 -22.84 7.72
CA ALA A 167 -21.50 -22.35 6.41
C ALA A 167 -22.47 -21.35 5.77
N ASP A 168 -23.74 -21.35 6.17
CA ASP A 168 -24.77 -20.42 5.68
C ASP A 168 -24.89 -19.13 6.49
N ASP A 169 -24.11 -18.98 7.57
CA ASP A 169 -24.14 -17.77 8.38
C ASP A 169 -23.48 -16.59 7.66
N ASP A 170 -24.18 -15.46 7.63
CA ASP A 170 -23.69 -14.20 7.04
C ASP A 170 -22.34 -13.76 7.62
N ILE A 171 -22.07 -14.10 8.90
CA ILE A 171 -20.79 -13.75 9.54
C ILE A 171 -19.63 -14.49 8.87
N LEU A 172 -19.76 -15.80 8.60
CA LEU A 172 -18.70 -16.60 7.97
C LEU A 172 -18.42 -16.19 6.53
N ARG A 173 -19.41 -15.63 5.84
CA ARG A 173 -19.26 -15.14 4.46
C ARG A 173 -18.70 -13.73 4.38
N HIS A 174 -18.59 -13.04 5.51
CA HIS A 174 -18.15 -11.65 5.51
C HIS A 174 -16.64 -11.56 5.24
N PRO A 175 -16.18 -10.73 4.27
CA PRO A 175 -14.78 -10.67 3.84
C PRO A 175 -13.81 -10.23 4.95
N LEU A 176 -14.30 -9.47 5.94
CA LEU A 176 -13.52 -9.00 7.08
C LEU A 176 -13.38 -10.04 8.19
N VAL A 177 -14.07 -11.18 8.11
CA VAL A 177 -14.22 -12.14 9.20
C VAL A 177 -13.45 -13.43 8.93
N THR A 178 -12.88 -13.98 9.98
CA THR A 178 -12.36 -15.34 10.06
C THR A 178 -12.74 -15.92 11.41
N ILE A 179 -13.21 -17.15 11.46
CA ILE A 179 -13.48 -17.87 12.70
C ILE A 179 -12.55 -19.09 12.77
N ALA A 180 -11.95 -19.32 13.92
CA ALA A 180 -11.10 -20.48 14.12
C ALA A 180 -11.46 -21.18 15.42
N ASN A 181 -11.50 -22.51 15.35
CA ASN A 181 -11.62 -23.36 16.53
C ASN A 181 -10.37 -23.22 17.42
N LYS A 182 -10.55 -23.21 18.74
CA LYS A 182 -9.46 -23.07 19.72
C LYS A 182 -8.41 -24.16 19.60
N GLU A 183 -8.80 -25.40 19.26
CA GLU A 183 -7.84 -26.49 19.01
C GLU A 183 -6.89 -26.13 17.85
N ARG A 184 -7.43 -25.64 16.73
CA ARG A 184 -6.63 -25.19 15.60
C ARG A 184 -5.72 -24.01 15.97
N VAL A 185 -6.19 -23.11 16.84
CA VAL A 185 -5.37 -22.01 17.36
C VAL A 185 -4.22 -22.54 18.22
N ALA A 186 -4.46 -23.55 19.05
CA ALA A 186 -3.44 -24.18 19.85
C ALA A 186 -2.38 -24.92 19.00
N GLU A 187 -2.79 -25.65 17.95
CA GLU A 187 -1.90 -26.31 16.98
C GLU A 187 -0.98 -25.32 16.25
N GLN A 188 -1.43 -24.09 16.10
CA GLN A 188 -0.72 -23.00 15.46
C GLN A 188 0.01 -22.07 16.45
N ASP A 189 0.53 -22.63 17.57
CA ASP A 189 1.30 -21.90 18.58
C ASP A 189 0.53 -20.71 19.21
N TYR A 190 -0.79 -20.82 19.31
CA TYR A 190 -1.69 -19.79 19.85
C TYR A 190 -1.56 -18.44 19.14
N ILE A 191 -1.31 -18.43 17.83
CA ILE A 191 -1.21 -17.21 17.08
C ILE A 191 -2.61 -16.63 16.88
N LEU A 192 -2.77 -15.34 17.21
CA LEU A 192 -4.05 -14.65 17.17
C LEU A 192 -4.15 -13.71 15.95
N VAL A 193 -3.79 -14.22 14.77
CA VAL A 193 -3.87 -13.52 13.48
C VAL A 193 -4.86 -14.24 12.59
N GLY A 194 -5.99 -13.60 12.27
CA GLY A 194 -7.12 -14.21 11.57
C GLY A 194 -6.77 -14.80 10.19
N GLU A 195 -5.93 -14.13 9.42
CA GLU A 195 -5.49 -14.62 8.11
C GLU A 195 -4.89 -16.04 8.15
N ARG A 196 -4.34 -16.47 9.28
CA ARG A 196 -3.84 -17.84 9.46
C ARG A 196 -4.92 -18.92 9.50
N TYR A 197 -6.11 -18.51 9.86
CA TYR A 197 -7.25 -19.38 10.09
C TYR A 197 -8.33 -19.23 9.03
N LYS A 198 -8.14 -18.33 8.07
CA LYS A 198 -8.99 -18.37 6.89
C LYS A 198 -8.94 -19.82 6.41
N VAL A 199 -10.05 -20.51 6.60
CA VAL A 199 -10.23 -21.84 6.03
C VAL A 199 -10.11 -21.59 4.54
N ASP A 200 -9.22 -22.32 3.86
CA ASP A 200 -9.52 -22.62 2.48
C ASP A 200 -10.96 -23.10 2.51
N LYS A 201 -11.91 -22.30 2.01
CA LYS A 201 -13.18 -22.83 1.54
C LYS A 201 -12.73 -24.06 0.80
N SER A 202 -13.17 -25.27 1.24
CA SER A 202 -12.88 -26.49 0.50
C SER A 202 -13.04 -26.09 -0.94
N LEU A 203 -11.89 -25.96 -1.61
CA LEU A 203 -11.84 -25.37 -2.93
C LEU A 203 -12.78 -26.24 -3.73
N ASP A 204 -14.02 -25.79 -3.90
CA ASP A 204 -15.00 -26.42 -4.79
C ASP A 204 -14.50 -26.23 -6.23
N THR A 205 -13.18 -26.50 -6.39
CA THR A 205 -12.60 -26.44 -7.70
C THR A 205 -13.06 -27.67 -8.45
N THR A 206 -13.52 -27.46 -9.67
CA THR A 206 -13.85 -28.53 -10.62
C THR A 206 -12.62 -29.39 -10.94
N TYR A 207 -11.43 -28.92 -10.56
CA TYR A 207 -10.14 -29.52 -10.91
C TYR A 207 -9.39 -30.08 -9.68
N PRO A 208 -8.63 -31.18 -9.84
CA PRO A 208 -7.82 -31.68 -8.74
C PRO A 208 -6.77 -30.64 -8.32
N VAL A 209 -6.64 -30.42 -7.01
CA VAL A 209 -5.63 -29.54 -6.44
C VAL A 209 -4.39 -30.35 -6.10
N VAL A 210 -3.23 -29.91 -6.57
CA VAL A 210 -1.98 -30.62 -6.44
C VAL A 210 -0.85 -29.71 -5.93
N PRO A 211 0.11 -30.23 -5.15
CA PRO A 211 1.27 -29.43 -4.73
C PRO A 211 2.22 -29.18 -5.91
N LEU A 212 2.93 -28.05 -5.89
CA LEU A 212 3.91 -27.72 -6.94
C LEU A 212 4.99 -28.79 -7.11
N SER A 213 5.37 -29.51 -6.06
CA SER A 213 6.34 -30.63 -6.14
C SER A 213 5.95 -31.70 -7.14
N ASP A 214 4.66 -31.95 -7.33
CA ASP A 214 4.18 -33.01 -8.22
C ASP A 214 4.31 -32.60 -9.69
N ILE A 215 4.13 -31.32 -9.99
CA ILE A 215 4.03 -30.77 -11.34
C ILE A 215 5.22 -29.89 -11.77
N CYS A 216 6.10 -29.53 -10.83
CA CYS A 216 7.28 -28.69 -11.07
C CYS A 216 8.53 -29.29 -10.39
N GLU A 217 9.69 -28.91 -10.90
CA GLU A 217 10.97 -29.06 -10.21
C GLU A 217 11.38 -27.70 -9.64
N ILE A 218 11.87 -27.69 -8.39
CA ILE A 218 12.26 -26.46 -7.71
C ILE A 218 13.74 -26.46 -7.45
N ASN A 219 14.45 -25.47 -7.99
CA ASN A 219 15.91 -25.37 -7.92
C ASN A 219 16.61 -26.61 -8.49
N ALA A 220 16.15 -27.12 -9.63
CA ALA A 220 16.63 -28.37 -10.25
C ALA A 220 18.14 -28.36 -10.46
N GLU A 221 18.73 -27.21 -10.81
CA GLU A 221 20.14 -27.13 -11.17
C GLU A 221 20.81 -25.92 -10.47
N ASN A 222 22.03 -26.16 -9.99
CA ASN A 222 22.90 -25.11 -9.48
C ASN A 222 24.08 -24.90 -10.43
N LYS A 223 24.51 -23.65 -10.59
CA LYS A 223 25.64 -23.25 -11.41
C LYS A 223 26.64 -22.46 -10.58
N ASN A 224 27.90 -22.84 -10.65
CA ASN A 224 28.96 -22.02 -10.02
C ASN A 224 29.52 -21.04 -11.06
N PRO A 225 29.23 -19.74 -10.98
CA PRO A 225 29.66 -18.79 -12.01
C PRO A 225 31.17 -18.67 -12.14
N THR A 226 31.91 -18.76 -11.05
CA THR A 226 33.37 -18.69 -11.07
C THR A 226 34.00 -19.82 -11.91
N LEU A 227 33.44 -21.03 -11.79
CA LEU A 227 33.91 -22.19 -12.58
C LEU A 227 33.37 -22.17 -14.01
N ALA A 228 32.14 -21.68 -14.20
CA ALA A 228 31.47 -21.72 -15.49
C ALA A 228 31.92 -20.62 -16.45
N PHE A 229 32.24 -19.44 -15.93
CA PHE A 229 32.49 -18.23 -16.71
C PHE A 229 33.90 -17.65 -16.48
N GLY A 230 34.54 -17.89 -15.32
CA GLY A 230 35.87 -17.32 -15.04
C GLY A 230 35.88 -15.79 -15.19
N ASP A 231 36.71 -15.29 -16.16
CA ASP A 231 36.79 -13.86 -16.47
C ASP A 231 35.73 -13.37 -17.48
N ASP A 232 34.93 -14.30 -18.05
CA ASP A 232 33.84 -13.95 -18.95
C ASP A 232 32.63 -13.40 -18.14
N GLU A 233 31.82 -12.57 -18.79
CA GLU A 233 30.63 -12.00 -18.21
C GLU A 233 29.43 -12.97 -18.26
N PHE A 234 28.64 -12.94 -17.19
CA PHE A 234 27.34 -13.60 -17.13
C PHE A 234 26.28 -12.61 -16.61
N ILE A 235 25.01 -12.92 -16.83
CA ILE A 235 23.87 -12.14 -16.35
C ILE A 235 23.51 -12.63 -14.95
N TYR A 236 23.69 -11.77 -13.95
CA TYR A 236 23.29 -12.05 -12.57
C TYR A 236 21.91 -11.47 -12.29
N ILE A 237 20.95 -12.36 -11.97
CA ILE A 237 19.59 -12.01 -11.64
C ILE A 237 19.43 -12.06 -10.11
N ASP A 238 19.46 -10.91 -9.45
CA ASP A 238 19.13 -10.80 -8.02
C ASP A 238 17.67 -10.39 -7.80
N ILE A 239 17.25 -10.26 -6.53
CA ILE A 239 15.85 -9.94 -6.23
C ILE A 239 15.45 -8.57 -6.81
N SER A 240 16.35 -7.61 -6.88
CA SER A 240 16.09 -6.28 -7.44
C SER A 240 15.95 -6.28 -8.97
N SER A 241 16.41 -7.35 -9.64
CA SER A 241 16.24 -7.56 -11.08
C SER A 241 14.81 -7.95 -11.46
N VAL A 242 13.93 -8.25 -10.51
CA VAL A 242 12.52 -8.59 -10.78
C VAL A 242 11.62 -7.50 -10.17
N GLU A 243 10.88 -6.83 -11.02
CA GLU A 243 9.96 -5.76 -10.60
C GLU A 243 8.78 -6.34 -9.81
N ASN A 244 8.51 -5.71 -8.65
CA ASN A 244 7.43 -6.14 -7.77
C ASN A 244 6.05 -5.96 -8.44
N GLY A 245 5.22 -6.99 -8.37
CA GLY A 245 3.85 -6.97 -8.87
C GLY A 245 3.70 -7.15 -10.38
N THR A 246 4.62 -6.67 -11.21
CA THR A 246 4.59 -6.84 -12.68
C THR A 246 5.32 -8.08 -13.15
N GLY A 247 6.32 -8.53 -12.36
CA GLY A 247 7.15 -9.68 -12.70
C GLY A 247 8.11 -9.48 -13.87
N LYS A 248 8.30 -8.24 -14.32
CA LYS A 248 9.27 -7.92 -15.38
C LYS A 248 10.68 -8.21 -14.89
N VAL A 249 11.43 -9.00 -15.68
CA VAL A 249 12.81 -9.39 -15.36
C VAL A 249 13.79 -8.50 -16.11
N ASP A 250 14.71 -7.88 -15.38
CA ASP A 250 15.83 -7.12 -15.94
C ASP A 250 17.04 -8.04 -16.11
N PHE A 251 17.52 -8.20 -17.34
CA PHE A 251 18.70 -8.98 -17.72
C PHE A 251 19.93 -8.10 -18.02
N SER A 252 19.94 -6.85 -17.59
CA SER A 252 21.02 -5.90 -17.91
C SER A 252 22.26 -6.05 -17.00
N ASN A 253 22.12 -6.66 -15.81
CA ASN A 253 23.19 -6.76 -14.83
C ASN A 253 24.22 -7.83 -15.23
N LYS A 254 25.29 -7.42 -15.90
CA LYS A 254 26.42 -8.26 -16.33
C LYS A 254 27.59 -8.12 -15.38
N ILE A 255 28.09 -9.24 -14.89
CA ILE A 255 29.27 -9.31 -14.01
C ILE A 255 30.16 -10.47 -14.43
N LYS A 256 31.46 -10.40 -14.10
CA LYS A 256 32.39 -11.51 -14.37
C LYS A 256 32.16 -12.68 -13.42
N GLY A 257 32.42 -13.90 -13.89
CA GLY A 257 32.31 -15.09 -13.05
C GLY A 257 33.17 -15.03 -11.79
N THR A 258 34.39 -14.43 -11.89
CA THR A 258 35.30 -14.20 -10.75
C THR A 258 34.74 -13.23 -9.72
N ASP A 259 33.88 -12.30 -10.11
CA ASP A 259 33.26 -11.29 -9.24
C ASP A 259 31.88 -11.72 -8.73
N ALA A 260 31.47 -12.96 -9.01
CA ALA A 260 30.14 -13.46 -8.69
C ALA A 260 29.87 -13.45 -7.17
N PRO A 261 28.74 -12.85 -6.72
CA PRO A 261 28.33 -12.94 -5.33
C PRO A 261 28.11 -14.39 -4.88
N SER A 262 28.37 -14.71 -3.63
CA SER A 262 28.18 -16.06 -3.07
C SER A 262 26.76 -16.61 -3.24
N ARG A 263 25.76 -15.72 -3.45
CA ARG A 263 24.36 -16.06 -3.69
C ARG A 263 24.04 -16.38 -5.15
N ALA A 264 24.91 -16.10 -6.12
CA ALA A 264 24.74 -16.43 -7.53
C ALA A 264 24.93 -17.94 -7.76
N LYS A 265 23.85 -18.71 -7.69
CA LYS A 265 23.95 -20.19 -7.71
C LYS A 265 22.86 -20.91 -8.50
N ARG A 266 21.74 -20.27 -8.85
CA ARG A 266 20.61 -20.92 -9.48
C ARG A 266 20.75 -20.84 -11.00
N ALA A 267 20.86 -21.98 -11.67
CA ALA A 267 20.72 -22.02 -13.12
C ALA A 267 19.31 -21.62 -13.55
N VAL A 268 19.20 -20.93 -14.67
CA VAL A 268 17.93 -20.41 -15.19
C VAL A 268 17.80 -20.81 -16.65
N LYS A 269 16.61 -21.26 -17.04
CA LYS A 269 16.26 -21.63 -18.42
C LYS A 269 15.04 -20.84 -18.88
N LYS A 270 14.85 -20.75 -20.21
CA LYS A 270 13.60 -20.23 -20.77
C LYS A 270 12.40 -21.01 -20.23
N GLY A 271 11.35 -20.29 -19.85
CA GLY A 271 10.15 -20.87 -19.27
C GLY A 271 10.22 -21.09 -17.76
N ASP A 272 11.36 -20.87 -17.11
CA ASP A 272 11.43 -20.93 -15.65
C ASP A 272 10.72 -19.73 -15.01
N ILE A 273 10.23 -19.95 -13.78
CA ILE A 273 9.64 -18.92 -12.94
C ILE A 273 10.63 -18.60 -11.82
N LEU A 274 10.97 -17.34 -11.69
CA LEU A 274 11.79 -16.80 -10.60
C LEU A 274 10.87 -16.38 -9.46
N PHE A 275 10.71 -17.22 -8.46
CA PHE A 275 9.87 -16.93 -7.31
C PHE A 275 10.70 -16.36 -6.15
N SER A 276 10.49 -15.10 -5.76
CA SER A 276 11.20 -14.52 -4.63
C SER A 276 10.81 -15.19 -3.31
N THR A 277 11.80 -15.81 -2.64
CA THR A 277 11.60 -16.44 -1.33
C THR A 277 11.74 -15.44 -0.17
N VAL A 278 12.25 -14.24 -0.46
CA VAL A 278 12.40 -13.13 0.50
C VAL A 278 11.28 -12.12 0.23
N ARG A 279 10.50 -11.80 1.25
CA ARG A 279 9.33 -10.91 1.13
C ARG A 279 8.39 -11.31 -0.02
N PRO A 280 7.93 -12.58 -0.08
CA PRO A 280 7.08 -13.05 -1.17
C PRO A 280 5.77 -12.25 -1.31
N ASN A 281 5.33 -11.59 -0.24
CA ASN A 281 4.20 -10.67 -0.24
C ASN A 281 4.38 -9.44 -1.16
N LEU A 282 5.59 -9.12 -1.59
CA LEU A 282 5.85 -8.08 -2.61
C LEU A 282 5.67 -8.59 -4.04
N LYS A 283 5.40 -9.90 -4.21
CA LYS A 283 5.11 -10.53 -5.51
C LYS A 283 6.21 -10.27 -6.57
N ALA A 284 7.49 -10.31 -6.18
CA ALA A 284 8.60 -10.30 -7.13
C ALA A 284 8.75 -11.70 -7.77
N TYR A 285 7.79 -12.05 -8.64
CA TYR A 285 7.76 -13.32 -9.38
C TYR A 285 7.99 -13.03 -10.85
N GLY A 286 9.10 -13.47 -11.40
CA GLY A 286 9.47 -13.23 -12.80
C GLY A 286 9.26 -14.47 -13.68
N TYR A 287 8.76 -14.27 -14.90
CA TYR A 287 8.73 -15.32 -15.92
C TYR A 287 9.87 -15.11 -16.92
N VAL A 288 10.66 -16.15 -17.17
CA VAL A 288 11.83 -16.06 -18.04
C VAL A 288 11.44 -16.32 -19.48
N GLU A 289 11.28 -15.25 -20.26
CA GLU A 289 10.96 -15.32 -21.71
C GLU A 289 12.21 -15.37 -22.60
N ARG A 290 13.37 -15.04 -22.04
CA ARG A 290 14.64 -14.98 -22.77
C ARG A 290 15.04 -16.34 -23.33
N GLU A 291 15.39 -16.40 -24.64
CA GLU A 291 15.81 -17.62 -25.30
C GLU A 291 17.20 -18.10 -24.84
N ASP A 292 18.16 -17.18 -24.81
CA ASP A 292 19.56 -17.48 -24.44
C ASP A 292 19.76 -17.22 -22.95
N CYS A 293 19.57 -18.26 -22.13
CA CYS A 293 19.76 -18.24 -20.70
C CYS A 293 21.01 -18.98 -20.20
N ASP A 294 21.83 -19.52 -21.09
CA ASP A 294 23.06 -20.26 -20.71
C ASP A 294 24.02 -19.38 -19.89
N CYS A 295 23.99 -18.07 -20.13
CA CYS A 295 24.75 -17.08 -19.39
C CYS A 295 23.97 -16.46 -18.20
N CYS A 296 22.80 -17.00 -17.83
CA CYS A 296 22.01 -16.46 -16.73
C CYS A 296 22.18 -17.27 -15.45
N VAL A 297 22.37 -16.58 -14.31
CA VAL A 297 22.41 -17.20 -12.98
C VAL A 297 21.62 -16.35 -12.01
N ALA A 298 20.63 -16.95 -11.35
CA ALA A 298 19.83 -16.25 -10.36
C ALA A 298 20.39 -16.43 -8.94
N SER A 299 20.02 -15.48 -8.09
CA SER A 299 20.34 -15.48 -6.66
C SER A 299 19.63 -16.62 -5.92
N THR A 300 20.24 -17.13 -4.85
CA THR A 300 19.58 -18.04 -3.89
C THR A 300 18.40 -17.40 -3.15
N GLY A 301 18.14 -16.11 -3.33
CA GLY A 301 16.92 -15.44 -2.89
C GLY A 301 15.69 -15.82 -3.73
N PHE A 302 15.89 -16.49 -4.87
CA PHE A 302 14.81 -17.10 -5.66
C PHE A 302 14.72 -18.60 -5.46
N ALA A 303 13.50 -19.12 -5.48
CA ALA A 303 13.20 -20.46 -5.91
C ALA A 303 12.97 -20.42 -7.43
N VAL A 304 13.78 -21.16 -8.19
CA VAL A 304 13.58 -21.34 -9.64
C VAL A 304 12.64 -22.52 -9.83
N ILE A 305 11.47 -22.26 -10.42
CA ILE A 305 10.42 -23.26 -10.62
C ILE A 305 10.39 -23.61 -12.11
N SER A 306 10.66 -24.87 -12.43
CA SER A 306 10.64 -25.42 -13.79
C SER A 306 9.46 -26.37 -13.95
N ALA A 307 8.55 -26.09 -14.87
CA ALA A 307 7.36 -26.91 -15.09
C ALA A 307 7.71 -28.27 -15.71
N LYS A 308 7.02 -29.33 -15.25
CA LYS A 308 7.03 -30.64 -15.87
C LYS A 308 6.06 -30.70 -17.06
N THR A 309 6.10 -31.78 -17.85
CA THR A 309 5.32 -31.93 -19.09
C THR A 309 3.79 -31.87 -18.91
N MET A 310 3.28 -32.06 -17.71
CA MET A 310 1.84 -32.09 -17.43
C MET A 310 1.24 -30.70 -17.10
N VAL A 311 2.07 -29.65 -17.02
CA VAL A 311 1.63 -28.30 -16.70
C VAL A 311 2.37 -27.28 -17.55
N LEU A 312 1.67 -26.23 -17.98
CA LEU A 312 2.28 -25.08 -18.65
C LEU A 312 2.93 -24.15 -17.61
N SER A 313 4.16 -23.75 -17.85
CA SER A 313 4.89 -22.88 -16.94
C SER A 313 4.17 -21.52 -16.73
N LYS A 314 3.63 -20.91 -17.81
CA LYS A 314 2.85 -19.67 -17.69
C LYS A 314 1.56 -19.87 -16.88
N TYR A 315 0.94 -21.04 -16.94
CA TYR A 315 -0.22 -21.35 -16.09
C TYR A 315 0.19 -21.31 -14.61
N VAL A 316 1.27 -21.98 -14.23
CA VAL A 316 1.81 -21.93 -12.86
C VAL A 316 2.14 -20.48 -12.48
N TYR A 317 2.79 -19.73 -13.36
CA TYR A 317 3.13 -18.32 -13.13
C TYR A 317 1.90 -17.48 -12.75
N TYR A 318 0.80 -17.57 -13.51
CA TYR A 318 -0.42 -16.85 -13.20
C TYR A 318 -1.08 -17.33 -11.89
N MET A 319 -1.07 -18.64 -11.62
CA MET A 319 -1.62 -19.19 -10.37
C MET A 319 -0.88 -18.68 -9.13
N LEU A 320 0.42 -18.38 -9.22
CA LEU A 320 1.19 -17.83 -8.10
C LEU A 320 0.69 -16.44 -7.65
N TYR A 321 0.02 -15.69 -8.51
CA TYR A 321 -0.58 -14.38 -8.16
C TYR A 321 -1.98 -14.50 -7.55
N SER A 322 -2.61 -15.68 -7.62
CA SER A 322 -3.96 -15.91 -7.10
C SER A 322 -4.08 -15.67 -5.60
N GLU A 323 -5.24 -15.21 -5.15
CA GLU A 323 -5.50 -14.97 -3.73
C GLU A 323 -5.32 -16.25 -2.87
N PRO A 324 -5.83 -17.43 -3.29
CA PRO A 324 -5.60 -18.68 -2.53
C PRO A 324 -4.12 -19.01 -2.35
N VAL A 325 -3.26 -18.80 -3.36
CA VAL A 325 -1.82 -19.00 -3.21
C VAL A 325 -1.20 -17.95 -2.28
N GLN A 326 -1.63 -16.70 -2.34
CA GLN A 326 -1.14 -15.67 -1.42
C GLN A 326 -1.53 -15.97 0.04
N ILE A 327 -2.70 -16.54 0.28
CA ILE A 327 -3.14 -17.02 1.61
C ILE A 327 -2.23 -18.17 2.09
N GLN A 328 -1.96 -19.17 1.23
CA GLN A 328 -1.03 -20.26 1.56
C GLN A 328 0.35 -19.71 1.94
N LEU A 329 0.90 -18.80 1.13
CA LEU A 329 2.19 -18.15 1.41
C LEU A 329 2.18 -17.39 2.73
N ALA A 330 1.12 -16.65 3.03
CA ALA A 330 0.98 -15.91 4.29
C ALA A 330 1.02 -16.85 5.51
N SER A 331 0.46 -18.06 5.37
CA SER A 331 0.50 -19.09 6.41
C SER A 331 1.90 -19.70 6.62
N MET A 332 2.68 -19.80 5.55
CA MET A 332 4.03 -20.40 5.54
C MET A 332 5.13 -19.40 5.94
N MET A 333 4.90 -18.09 5.73
CA MET A 333 5.89 -17.07 6.04
C MET A 333 6.28 -17.01 7.50
N GLY A 334 7.58 -17.03 7.77
CA GLY A 334 8.14 -16.76 9.09
C GLY A 334 7.88 -15.32 9.55
N LYS A 335 7.77 -15.10 10.85
CA LYS A 335 7.45 -13.83 11.48
C LYS A 335 8.70 -12.98 11.65
N GLY A 336 8.67 -11.74 11.15
CA GLY A 336 9.74 -10.76 11.33
C GLY A 336 9.64 -9.62 10.33
N ALA A 337 10.52 -8.64 10.45
CA ALA A 337 10.62 -7.52 9.50
C ALA A 337 10.97 -7.97 8.06
N TYR A 338 11.44 -9.21 7.92
CA TYR A 338 11.80 -9.83 6.64
C TYR A 338 11.10 -11.20 6.52
N PRO A 339 9.80 -11.24 6.17
CA PRO A 339 9.10 -12.49 5.96
C PRO A 339 9.75 -13.27 4.82
N SER A 340 9.91 -14.57 5.01
CA SER A 340 10.52 -15.45 4.00
C SER A 340 9.89 -16.83 4.03
N VAL A 341 9.96 -17.51 2.90
CA VAL A 341 9.60 -18.92 2.74
C VAL A 341 10.83 -19.70 2.28
N ASN A 342 10.89 -20.97 2.60
CA ASN A 342 11.98 -21.84 2.14
C ASN A 342 11.54 -22.69 0.94
N GLN A 343 12.47 -23.45 0.35
CA GLN A 343 12.19 -24.30 -0.80
C GLN A 343 11.10 -25.34 -0.52
N LYS A 344 11.04 -25.89 0.68
CA LYS A 344 10.02 -26.87 1.07
C LYS A 344 8.64 -26.20 1.12
N ASP A 345 8.55 -24.99 1.64
CA ASP A 345 7.29 -24.23 1.67
C ASP A 345 6.79 -23.99 0.24
N VAL A 346 7.66 -23.54 -0.66
CA VAL A 346 7.30 -23.34 -2.08
C VAL A 346 6.83 -24.63 -2.74
N SER A 347 7.46 -25.77 -2.43
CA SER A 347 7.09 -27.10 -2.96
C SER A 347 5.70 -27.57 -2.53
N GLN A 348 5.20 -27.08 -1.39
CA GLN A 348 3.91 -27.43 -0.81
C GLN A 348 2.77 -26.50 -1.26
N ILE A 349 3.04 -25.43 -2.02
CA ILE A 349 2.02 -24.58 -2.59
C ILE A 349 1.10 -25.43 -3.47
N GLN A 350 -0.19 -25.36 -3.22
CA GLN A 350 -1.20 -26.12 -3.95
C GLN A 350 -1.90 -25.24 -4.97
N ILE A 351 -2.09 -25.76 -6.18
CA ILE A 351 -2.82 -25.12 -7.27
C ILE A 351 -3.75 -26.12 -7.97
N PRO A 352 -4.89 -25.66 -8.54
CA PRO A 352 -5.73 -26.49 -9.39
C PRO A 352 -4.97 -26.95 -10.64
N LEU A 353 -5.20 -28.17 -11.10
CA LEU A 353 -4.57 -28.73 -12.28
C LEU A 353 -5.63 -29.16 -13.30
N PRO A 354 -6.12 -28.28 -14.18
CA PRO A 354 -6.95 -28.63 -15.31
C PRO A 354 -6.15 -29.37 -16.40
N SER A 355 -6.85 -29.89 -17.43
CA SER A 355 -6.19 -30.47 -18.59
C SER A 355 -5.34 -29.45 -19.34
N LEU A 356 -4.30 -29.91 -20.07
CA LEU A 356 -3.42 -29.02 -20.83
C LEU A 356 -4.17 -28.10 -21.80
N SER A 357 -5.23 -28.59 -22.44
CA SER A 357 -6.06 -27.77 -23.36
C SER A 357 -6.70 -26.58 -22.63
N ILE A 358 -7.21 -26.80 -21.41
CA ILE A 358 -7.80 -25.72 -20.59
C ILE A 358 -6.71 -24.75 -20.14
N GLN A 359 -5.51 -25.26 -19.79
CA GLN A 359 -4.37 -24.41 -19.44
C GLN A 359 -3.92 -23.55 -20.64
N GLU A 360 -3.91 -24.10 -21.86
CA GLU A 360 -3.58 -23.39 -23.09
C GLU A 360 -4.55 -22.24 -23.35
N ASP A 361 -5.87 -22.51 -23.30
CA ASP A 361 -6.91 -21.49 -23.46
C ASP A 361 -6.81 -20.38 -22.40
N PHE A 362 -6.61 -20.77 -21.14
CA PHE A 362 -6.41 -19.85 -20.01
C PHE A 362 -5.19 -18.95 -20.21
N VAL A 363 -4.04 -19.52 -20.54
CA VAL A 363 -2.80 -18.76 -20.75
C VAL A 363 -2.94 -17.82 -21.95
N ALA A 364 -3.54 -18.29 -23.06
CA ALA A 364 -3.74 -17.47 -24.25
C ALA A 364 -4.62 -16.24 -23.95
N GLU A 365 -5.68 -16.42 -23.17
CA GLU A 365 -6.57 -15.33 -22.77
C GLU A 365 -5.84 -14.31 -21.85
N LEU A 366 -5.14 -14.78 -20.80
CA LEU A 366 -4.42 -13.89 -19.89
C LEU A 366 -3.21 -13.19 -20.57
N ASP A 367 -2.49 -13.87 -21.44
CA ASP A 367 -1.42 -13.26 -22.24
C ASP A 367 -1.98 -12.14 -23.16
N SER A 368 -3.22 -12.30 -23.66
CA SER A 368 -3.87 -11.24 -24.45
C SER A 368 -4.20 -10.03 -23.59
N TYR A 369 -4.68 -10.22 -22.37
CA TYR A 369 -4.96 -9.14 -21.41
C TYR A 369 -3.68 -8.43 -20.97
N GLN A 370 -2.63 -9.21 -20.69
CA GLN A 370 -1.33 -8.65 -20.29
C GLN A 370 -0.74 -7.75 -21.37
N LYS A 371 -0.83 -8.13 -22.65
CA LYS A 371 -0.38 -7.28 -23.77
C LYS A 371 -1.13 -5.95 -23.83
N ILE A 372 -2.42 -5.94 -23.52
CA ILE A 372 -3.20 -4.70 -23.48
C ILE A 372 -2.72 -3.82 -22.31
N ILE A 373 -2.51 -4.41 -21.14
CA ILE A 373 -1.96 -3.72 -19.96
C ILE A 373 -0.59 -3.12 -20.27
N ASP A 374 0.31 -3.90 -20.86
CA ASP A 374 1.66 -3.44 -21.19
C ASP A 374 1.67 -2.29 -22.21
N GLY A 375 0.80 -2.37 -23.22
CA GLY A 375 0.61 -1.28 -24.18
C GLY A 375 0.06 -0.01 -23.52
N ALA A 376 -0.94 -0.13 -22.68
CA ALA A 376 -1.53 0.99 -21.94
C ALA A 376 -0.52 1.61 -20.96
N ARG A 377 0.28 0.80 -20.25
CA ARG A 377 1.36 1.29 -19.38
C ARG A 377 2.41 2.08 -20.15
N GLN A 378 2.81 1.62 -21.33
CA GLN A 378 3.74 2.37 -22.18
C GLN A 378 3.21 3.76 -22.52
N VAL A 379 1.91 3.92 -22.79
CA VAL A 379 1.29 5.23 -23.01
C VAL A 379 1.38 6.07 -21.74
N VAL A 380 0.97 5.50 -20.58
CA VAL A 380 0.93 6.22 -19.29
C VAL A 380 2.33 6.69 -18.84
N GLU A 381 3.35 5.82 -18.98
CA GLU A 381 4.71 6.09 -18.50
C GLU A 381 5.49 7.05 -19.41
N ASN A 382 5.26 6.98 -20.72
CA ASN A 382 6.05 7.73 -21.70
C ASN A 382 5.40 9.04 -22.10
N TYR A 383 4.09 9.22 -21.89
CA TYR A 383 3.43 10.48 -22.22
C TYR A 383 3.81 11.59 -21.22
N LYS A 384 4.25 12.71 -21.76
CA LYS A 384 4.41 13.96 -21.01
C LYS A 384 3.90 15.10 -21.89
N PRO A 385 3.01 15.97 -21.37
CA PRO A 385 2.59 17.15 -22.10
C PRO A 385 3.80 17.95 -22.54
N THR A 386 3.91 18.20 -23.83
CA THR A 386 5.05 18.94 -24.38
C THR A 386 4.54 20.03 -25.33
N ILE A 387 4.70 21.27 -24.93
CA ILE A 387 4.48 22.41 -25.86
C ILE A 387 5.64 22.44 -26.84
N GLN A 388 5.36 22.21 -28.11
CA GLN A 388 6.38 22.30 -29.15
C GLN A 388 6.81 23.76 -29.32
N ASN A 389 8.11 24.02 -29.18
CA ASN A 389 8.67 25.34 -29.53
C ASN A 389 8.68 25.51 -31.05
N ASN A 390 8.00 26.53 -31.52
CA ASN A 390 8.05 26.91 -32.92
C ASN A 390 8.95 28.13 -33.06
N SER A 391 9.94 28.06 -33.94
CA SER A 391 10.90 29.15 -34.17
C SER A 391 10.28 30.45 -34.77
N TYR A 392 9.03 30.37 -35.21
CA TYR A 392 8.28 31.53 -35.74
C TYR A 392 7.51 32.29 -34.66
N TRP A 393 7.39 31.74 -33.42
CA TRP A 393 6.72 32.43 -32.32
C TRP A 393 7.66 33.36 -31.59
N GLU A 394 7.14 34.51 -31.18
CA GLU A 394 7.88 35.45 -30.37
C GLU A 394 8.25 34.84 -29.02
N THR A 395 9.49 35.07 -28.57
CA THR A 395 9.90 34.72 -27.23
C THR A 395 9.75 35.91 -26.30
N VAL A 396 8.91 35.80 -25.31
CA VAL A 396 8.63 36.82 -24.29
C VAL A 396 8.97 36.34 -22.91
N ARG A 397 9.07 37.23 -21.93
CA ARG A 397 9.21 36.81 -20.52
C ARG A 397 7.84 36.49 -19.94
N LEU A 398 7.76 35.49 -19.05
CA LEU A 398 6.50 35.12 -18.39
C LEU A 398 5.87 36.33 -17.67
N GLY A 399 6.68 37.21 -17.06
CA GLY A 399 6.22 38.43 -16.43
C GLY A 399 5.68 39.50 -17.36
N ASP A 400 5.88 39.39 -18.69
CA ASP A 400 5.32 40.34 -19.69
C ASP A 400 3.90 39.92 -20.13
N ILE A 401 3.48 38.69 -19.78
CA ILE A 401 2.19 38.12 -20.17
C ILE A 401 1.31 37.73 -18.98
N CYS A 402 1.83 37.79 -17.76
CA CYS A 402 1.05 37.56 -16.55
C CYS A 402 1.49 38.45 -15.38
N GLU A 403 0.56 38.69 -14.45
CA GLU A 403 0.84 39.37 -13.20
C GLU A 403 1.19 38.32 -12.13
N LEU A 404 2.32 38.49 -11.44
CA LEU A 404 2.74 37.59 -10.35
C LEU A 404 2.27 38.11 -9.00
N ASN A 405 1.52 37.30 -8.26
CA ASN A 405 0.92 37.59 -6.97
C ASN A 405 0.04 38.85 -6.98
N PRO A 406 -1.13 38.81 -7.61
CA PRO A 406 -2.10 39.92 -7.65
C PRO A 406 -2.43 40.45 -6.26
N ARG A 407 -2.81 41.73 -6.19
CA ARG A 407 -3.01 42.39 -4.90
C ARG A 407 -4.32 41.99 -4.25
N LYS A 408 -4.29 41.46 -3.05
CA LYS A 408 -5.51 41.14 -2.26
C LYS A 408 -6.38 42.35 -1.89
N SER A 409 -5.89 43.58 -2.11
CA SER A 409 -6.71 44.79 -1.96
C SER A 409 -7.91 44.85 -2.92
N GLU A 410 -7.91 44.05 -3.99
CA GLU A 410 -9.04 43.91 -4.91
C GLU A 410 -10.32 43.44 -4.23
N VAL A 411 -10.18 42.64 -3.16
CA VAL A 411 -11.30 42.03 -2.41
C VAL A 411 -11.44 42.58 -0.98
N LYS A 412 -10.78 43.70 -0.66
CA LYS A 412 -10.74 44.25 0.69
C LYS A 412 -12.12 44.54 1.29
N ASP A 413 -13.03 45.02 0.44
CA ASP A 413 -14.37 45.45 0.85
C ASP A 413 -15.43 44.35 0.64
N PHE A 414 -15.02 43.14 0.28
CA PHE A 414 -15.92 42.01 0.16
C PHE A 414 -16.25 41.41 1.54
N GLU A 415 -17.54 41.16 1.76
CA GLU A 415 -18.05 40.47 2.96
C GLU A 415 -18.67 39.15 2.54
N GLY A 416 -18.18 38.04 3.10
CA GLY A 416 -18.68 36.70 2.79
C GLY A 416 -17.61 35.61 2.86
N ASP A 417 -18.05 34.41 2.53
CA ASP A 417 -17.18 33.23 2.49
C ASP A 417 -16.44 33.15 1.15
N VAL A 418 -15.22 32.68 1.22
CA VAL A 418 -14.32 32.47 0.10
C VAL A 418 -13.75 31.05 0.13
N SER A 419 -13.29 30.56 -1.00
CA SER A 419 -12.62 29.25 -1.07
C SER A 419 -11.29 29.27 -0.33
N PHE A 420 -11.03 28.24 0.48
CA PHE A 420 -9.74 28.05 1.12
C PHE A 420 -9.01 26.84 0.54
N VAL A 421 -7.78 27.05 0.04
CA VAL A 421 -7.00 26.06 -0.70
C VAL A 421 -5.64 25.81 -0.01
N PRO A 422 -5.56 24.85 0.91
CA PRO A 422 -4.28 24.43 1.47
C PRO A 422 -3.41 23.75 0.38
N MET A 423 -2.09 23.71 0.61
CA MET A 423 -1.13 23.10 -0.31
C MET A 423 -1.47 21.65 -0.70
N ALA A 424 -2.10 20.90 0.19
CA ALA A 424 -2.46 19.50 -0.03
C ALA A 424 -3.58 19.30 -1.06
N VAL A 425 -4.39 20.31 -1.33
CA VAL A 425 -5.51 20.22 -2.29
C VAL A 425 -5.02 20.32 -3.74
N VAL A 426 -3.89 20.99 -3.96
CA VAL A 426 -3.30 21.14 -5.31
C VAL A 426 -2.53 19.87 -5.65
N SER A 427 -2.84 19.29 -6.83
CA SER A 427 -2.23 18.06 -7.33
C SER A 427 -0.82 18.30 -7.93
N GLU A 428 -0.09 17.21 -8.13
CA GLU A 428 1.16 17.18 -8.91
C GLU A 428 0.89 16.81 -10.37
N THR A 429 -0.32 16.32 -10.68
CA THR A 429 -0.67 15.79 -12.00
C THR A 429 -1.90 16.46 -12.62
N ASP A 430 -2.86 16.93 -11.80
CA ASP A 430 -4.13 17.44 -12.28
C ASP A 430 -4.11 18.95 -12.39
N MET A 431 -4.58 19.49 -13.52
CA MET A 431 -4.70 20.93 -13.74
C MET A 431 -5.71 21.56 -12.78
N TYR A 432 -6.86 20.91 -12.58
CA TYR A 432 -7.94 21.44 -11.77
C TYR A 432 -7.97 20.75 -10.39
N PHE A 433 -8.26 21.54 -9.36
CA PHE A 433 -8.42 21.04 -8.00
C PHE A 433 -9.83 21.30 -7.49
N SER A 434 -10.36 20.37 -6.72
CA SER A 434 -11.68 20.52 -6.09
C SER A 434 -11.55 21.20 -4.74
N VAL A 435 -12.26 22.32 -4.56
CA VAL A 435 -12.26 23.09 -3.30
C VAL A 435 -13.45 22.68 -2.45
N GLN A 436 -13.18 22.08 -1.31
CA GLN A 436 -14.22 21.65 -0.35
C GLN A 436 -14.35 22.60 0.83
N GLU A 437 -13.30 23.34 1.17
CA GLU A 437 -13.25 24.20 2.35
C GLU A 437 -13.59 25.66 2.01
N GLN A 438 -14.51 26.25 2.78
CA GLN A 438 -14.89 27.65 2.68
C GLN A 438 -14.65 28.33 4.02
N ARG A 439 -14.16 29.57 4.00
CA ARG A 439 -13.92 30.38 5.20
C ARG A 439 -14.37 31.82 5.00
N PRO A 440 -14.80 32.51 6.07
CA PRO A 440 -15.03 33.96 6.00
C PRO A 440 -13.76 34.70 5.56
N LEU A 441 -13.89 35.67 4.64
CA LEU A 441 -12.76 36.44 4.13
C LEU A 441 -11.86 37.02 5.23
N LYS A 442 -12.45 37.56 6.28
CA LYS A 442 -11.72 38.15 7.41
C LYS A 442 -10.74 37.20 8.12
N GLU A 443 -11.02 35.89 8.09
CA GLU A 443 -10.18 34.89 8.72
C GLU A 443 -8.95 34.53 7.88
N VAL A 444 -9.07 34.64 6.56
CA VAL A 444 -8.02 34.25 5.61
C VAL A 444 -7.29 35.43 4.97
N TYR A 445 -7.82 36.64 5.11
CA TYR A 445 -7.23 37.84 4.52
C TYR A 445 -5.79 38.10 4.98
N THR A 446 -5.45 37.75 6.22
CA THR A 446 -4.10 37.88 6.77
C THR A 446 -3.41 36.52 6.80
N GLY A 447 -2.17 36.45 6.31
CA GLY A 447 -1.34 35.23 6.38
C GLY A 447 -1.45 34.28 5.18
N TYR A 448 -2.47 34.47 4.31
CA TYR A 448 -2.67 33.59 3.16
C TYR A 448 -2.52 34.35 1.83
N THR A 449 -2.26 33.59 0.76
CA THR A 449 -2.11 34.12 -0.60
C THR A 449 -3.47 34.21 -1.28
N TYR A 450 -3.79 35.40 -1.83
CA TYR A 450 -5.02 35.67 -2.58
C TYR A 450 -4.89 35.23 -4.04
N PHE A 451 -5.98 34.71 -4.58
CA PHE A 451 -6.18 34.41 -6.01
C PHE A 451 -7.69 34.43 -6.34
N ARG A 452 -8.01 34.37 -7.62
CA ARG A 452 -9.38 34.28 -8.13
C ARG A 452 -9.52 33.20 -9.19
N ASP A 453 -10.74 33.00 -9.70
CA ASP A 453 -10.94 32.13 -10.85
C ASP A 453 -10.02 32.53 -12.00
N ASP A 454 -9.52 31.54 -12.74
CA ASP A 454 -8.55 31.62 -13.84
C ASP A 454 -7.11 32.03 -13.42
N ASP A 455 -6.82 32.15 -12.14
CA ASP A 455 -5.44 32.29 -11.67
C ASP A 455 -4.74 30.91 -11.59
N VAL A 456 -3.48 30.87 -11.99
CA VAL A 456 -2.64 29.67 -11.91
C VAL A 456 -1.81 29.69 -10.64
N LEU A 457 -1.94 28.65 -9.82
CA LEU A 457 -1.19 28.46 -8.59
C LEU A 457 0.06 27.63 -8.86
N LEU A 458 1.23 28.10 -8.43
CA LEU A 458 2.50 27.39 -8.50
C LEU A 458 3.08 27.26 -7.08
N ALA A 459 3.27 26.04 -6.61
CA ALA A 459 4.00 25.83 -5.36
C ALA A 459 5.45 26.26 -5.52
N LYS A 460 5.97 27.07 -4.59
CA LYS A 460 7.34 27.59 -4.67
C LYS A 460 8.32 26.89 -3.71
N VAL A 461 7.85 26.00 -2.84
CA VAL A 461 8.63 25.39 -1.74
C VAL A 461 8.99 23.94 -2.04
N THR A 462 10.17 23.48 -1.56
CA THR A 462 10.60 22.09 -1.56
C THR A 462 9.66 21.20 -0.71
N PRO A 463 9.32 19.97 -1.12
CA PRO A 463 9.57 19.34 -2.43
C PRO A 463 8.47 19.63 -3.46
N CYS A 464 7.47 20.46 -3.11
CA CYS A 464 6.26 20.67 -3.89
C CYS A 464 6.53 21.23 -5.29
N PHE A 465 7.48 22.17 -5.43
CA PHE A 465 7.88 22.70 -6.73
C PHE A 465 8.56 21.63 -7.59
N GLU A 466 9.51 20.90 -7.01
CA GLU A 466 10.30 19.87 -7.69
C GLU A 466 9.40 18.71 -8.20
N ASN A 467 8.29 18.47 -7.49
CA ASN A 467 7.27 17.50 -7.89
C ASN A 467 6.23 18.05 -8.90
N GLY A 468 6.35 19.33 -9.33
CA GLY A 468 5.42 19.93 -10.28
C GLY A 468 4.07 20.36 -9.72
N LYS A 469 3.96 20.51 -8.38
CA LYS A 469 2.69 20.85 -7.74
C LYS A 469 2.22 22.26 -8.17
N SER A 470 1.20 22.29 -9.01
CA SER A 470 0.58 23.49 -9.58
C SER A 470 -0.88 23.23 -9.91
N GLY A 471 -1.69 24.28 -10.10
CA GLY A 471 -3.09 24.11 -10.44
C GLY A 471 -3.76 25.38 -10.94
N LEU A 472 -4.81 25.23 -11.74
CA LEU A 472 -5.65 26.31 -12.26
C LEU A 472 -6.92 26.43 -11.40
N ALA A 473 -7.14 27.62 -10.85
CA ALA A 473 -8.30 27.90 -10.01
C ALA A 473 -9.57 28.05 -10.86
N LYS A 474 -10.60 27.28 -10.57
CA LYS A 474 -11.92 27.34 -11.22
C LYS A 474 -13.02 27.11 -10.18
N ASN A 475 -14.19 27.68 -10.43
CA ASN A 475 -15.41 27.48 -9.64
C ASN A 475 -15.22 27.80 -8.15
N LEU A 476 -14.46 28.84 -7.84
CA LEU A 476 -14.24 29.28 -6.48
C LEU A 476 -15.52 29.91 -5.90
N LYS A 477 -15.69 29.80 -4.59
CA LYS A 477 -16.78 30.47 -3.88
C LYS A 477 -16.67 32.01 -4.10
N ASN A 478 -17.69 32.59 -4.71
CA ASN A 478 -17.72 34.01 -5.10
C ASN A 478 -16.56 34.42 -6.04
N GLY A 479 -15.94 33.48 -6.75
CA GLY A 479 -14.78 33.72 -7.60
C GLY A 479 -13.50 34.07 -6.82
N ILE A 480 -13.47 33.88 -5.50
CA ILE A 480 -12.39 34.33 -4.61
C ILE A 480 -11.78 33.15 -3.90
N GLY A 481 -10.45 33.06 -3.93
CA GLY A 481 -9.68 32.05 -3.21
C GLY A 481 -8.57 32.63 -2.34
N PHE A 482 -8.31 31.94 -1.24
CA PHE A 482 -7.14 32.14 -0.39
C PHE A 482 -6.49 30.79 -0.11
N GLY A 483 -5.17 30.75 -0.08
CA GLY A 483 -4.46 29.50 0.13
C GLY A 483 -3.09 29.66 0.76
N SER A 484 -2.30 28.59 0.70
CA SER A 484 -0.97 28.55 1.30
C SER A 484 -0.14 29.78 0.92
N SER A 485 0.58 30.36 1.88
CA SER A 485 1.56 31.42 1.64
C SER A 485 2.75 30.95 0.76
N GLU A 486 2.88 29.65 0.54
CA GLU A 486 3.90 29.03 -0.29
C GLU A 486 3.49 28.87 -1.76
N PHE A 487 2.38 29.48 -2.19
CA PHE A 487 2.03 29.65 -3.59
C PHE A 487 2.62 30.93 -4.20
N PHE A 488 3.05 30.84 -5.44
CA PHE A 488 2.99 31.93 -6.40
C PHE A 488 1.66 31.85 -7.14
N VAL A 489 1.09 33.02 -7.45
CA VAL A 489 -0.13 33.17 -8.23
C VAL A 489 0.22 33.88 -9.52
N LEU A 490 -0.08 33.27 -10.65
CA LEU A 490 0.13 33.84 -11.97
C LEU A 490 -1.25 34.16 -12.58
N ARG A 491 -1.54 35.43 -12.76
CA ARG A 491 -2.76 35.92 -13.40
C ARG A 491 -2.46 36.22 -14.85
N ALA A 492 -3.07 35.46 -15.74
CA ALA A 492 -2.94 35.65 -17.18
C ALA A 492 -3.41 37.06 -17.62
N ASN A 493 -2.69 37.69 -18.56
CA ASN A 493 -3.25 38.79 -19.34
C ASN A 493 -4.14 38.19 -20.44
N PRO A 494 -5.48 38.35 -20.38
CA PRO A 494 -6.41 37.66 -21.28
C PRO A 494 -6.28 38.09 -22.75
N GLU A 495 -5.64 39.25 -23.02
CA GLU A 495 -5.37 39.71 -24.36
C GLU A 495 -4.13 39.02 -25.00
N LYS A 496 -3.30 38.36 -24.21
CA LYS A 496 -2.02 37.78 -24.64
C LYS A 496 -1.92 36.27 -24.46
N VAL A 497 -2.45 35.73 -23.33
CA VAL A 497 -2.19 34.35 -22.99
C VAL A 497 -3.37 33.70 -22.27
N LEU A 498 -3.62 32.41 -22.52
CA LEU A 498 -4.60 31.60 -21.82
C LEU A 498 -4.03 31.10 -20.48
N PRO A 499 -4.84 31.04 -19.40
CA PRO A 499 -4.41 30.48 -18.13
C PRO A 499 -3.93 29.02 -18.26
N GLU A 500 -4.62 28.19 -19.03
CA GLU A 500 -4.28 26.81 -19.31
C GLU A 500 -2.90 26.70 -20.00
N TYR A 501 -2.58 27.63 -20.90
CA TYR A 501 -1.28 27.67 -21.56
C TYR A 501 -0.15 27.99 -20.56
N ILE A 502 -0.38 28.93 -19.61
CA ILE A 502 0.56 29.20 -18.50
C ILE A 502 0.76 27.95 -17.66
N TYR A 503 -0.33 27.26 -17.31
CA TYR A 503 -0.25 26.03 -16.54
C TYR A 503 0.67 25.00 -17.20
N TYR A 504 0.51 24.72 -18.48
CA TYR A 504 1.37 23.77 -19.21
C TYR A 504 2.82 24.22 -19.29
N ILE A 505 3.10 25.51 -19.37
CA ILE A 505 4.46 26.05 -19.35
C ILE A 505 5.12 25.75 -18.01
N ILE A 506 4.49 26.14 -16.89
CA ILE A 506 5.09 26.01 -15.55
C ILE A 506 5.15 24.57 -15.06
N ASN A 507 4.30 23.69 -15.62
CA ASN A 507 4.30 22.26 -15.30
C ASN A 507 5.17 21.45 -16.28
N SER A 508 5.81 22.11 -17.25
CA SER A 508 6.72 21.44 -18.17
C SER A 508 8.00 20.97 -17.46
N ASN A 509 8.50 19.80 -17.90
CA ASN A 509 9.74 19.24 -17.37
C ASN A 509 10.91 20.25 -17.46
N ARG A 510 10.92 21.08 -18.51
CA ARG A 510 11.93 22.11 -18.73
C ARG A 510 11.88 23.18 -17.65
N PHE A 511 10.70 23.74 -17.36
CA PHE A 511 10.53 24.76 -16.32
C PHE A 511 10.97 24.27 -14.95
N ILE A 512 10.55 23.06 -14.59
CA ILE A 512 10.91 22.43 -13.28
C ILE A 512 12.42 22.17 -13.20
N THR A 513 13.02 21.60 -14.26
CA THR A 513 14.46 21.28 -14.29
C THR A 513 15.33 22.55 -14.25
N GLU A 514 14.94 23.60 -14.96
CA GLU A 514 15.67 24.88 -14.98
C GLU A 514 15.43 25.68 -13.68
N GLY A 515 14.25 25.53 -13.04
CA GLY A 515 13.90 26.24 -11.81
C GLY A 515 14.49 25.63 -10.54
N THR A 516 14.64 24.32 -10.48
CA THR A 516 15.15 23.62 -9.27
C THR A 516 16.54 24.14 -8.80
N PRO A 517 17.54 24.37 -9.68
CA PRO A 517 18.79 24.98 -9.30
C PRO A 517 18.69 26.43 -8.84
N GLN A 518 17.62 27.16 -9.23
CA GLN A 518 17.38 28.56 -8.87
C GLN A 518 16.66 28.74 -7.53
N MET A 519 16.34 27.63 -6.85
CA MET A 519 15.74 27.67 -5.52
C MET A 519 16.76 28.07 -4.46
N THR A 520 16.36 28.99 -3.58
CA THR A 520 17.16 29.53 -2.48
C THR A 520 16.61 29.14 -1.12
N GLY A 521 17.47 28.97 -0.11
CA GLY A 521 17.11 28.58 1.26
C GLY A 521 18.12 27.62 1.88
N THR A 522 17.94 27.29 3.16
CA THR A 522 18.83 26.44 3.95
C THR A 522 18.04 25.30 4.62
N GLY A 523 18.73 24.24 5.02
CA GLY A 523 18.15 23.18 5.88
C GLY A 523 17.05 22.35 5.21
N GLY A 524 17.12 22.14 3.88
CA GLY A 524 16.10 21.32 3.18
C GLY A 524 14.82 22.07 2.83
N LEU A 525 14.67 23.33 3.23
CA LEU A 525 13.52 24.19 2.90
C LEU A 525 13.96 25.28 1.92
N ARG A 526 13.92 24.97 0.62
CA ARG A 526 14.25 25.91 -0.45
C ARG A 526 12.96 26.48 -1.09
N ARG A 527 13.09 27.64 -1.71
CA ARG A 527 11.99 28.31 -2.40
C ARG A 527 12.44 28.82 -3.76
N LEU A 528 11.59 28.65 -4.77
CA LEU A 528 11.78 29.23 -6.09
C LEU A 528 11.79 30.76 -6.00
N THR A 529 12.66 31.41 -6.77
CA THR A 529 12.78 32.87 -6.76
C THR A 529 11.74 33.52 -7.69
N LYS A 530 11.25 34.71 -7.34
CA LYS A 530 10.37 35.51 -8.19
C LYS A 530 11.05 35.86 -9.52
N ASP A 531 12.34 36.19 -9.46
CA ASP A 531 13.12 36.61 -10.61
C ASP A 531 13.20 35.51 -11.68
N PHE A 532 13.35 34.25 -11.25
CA PHE A 532 13.29 33.11 -12.18
C PHE A 532 11.94 33.05 -12.88
N VAL A 533 10.83 33.12 -12.14
CA VAL A 533 9.47 33.02 -12.70
C VAL A 533 9.19 34.15 -13.66
N LEU A 534 9.46 35.39 -13.28
CA LEU A 534 9.18 36.57 -14.09
C LEU A 534 10.02 36.63 -15.37
N ASN A 535 11.27 36.20 -15.32
CA ASN A 535 12.20 36.28 -16.46
C ASN A 535 12.22 34.98 -17.29
N TYR A 536 11.40 33.98 -16.97
CA TYR A 536 11.36 32.72 -17.71
C TYR A 536 10.95 32.96 -19.16
N PRO A 537 11.74 32.51 -20.17
CA PRO A 537 11.43 32.72 -21.58
C PRO A 537 10.31 31.79 -22.04
N VAL A 538 9.28 32.39 -22.60
CA VAL A 538 8.07 31.70 -23.09
C VAL A 538 7.94 31.94 -24.59
N SER A 539 7.75 30.88 -25.36
CA SER A 539 7.36 30.94 -26.75
C SER A 539 5.86 31.23 -26.82
N LEU A 540 5.47 32.39 -27.32
CA LEU A 540 4.09 32.90 -27.26
C LEU A 540 3.43 32.84 -28.65
N PRO A 541 2.58 31.83 -28.95
CA PRO A 541 1.76 31.83 -30.15
C PRO A 541 0.57 32.79 -30.05
N PRO A 542 -0.09 33.12 -31.17
CA PRO A 542 -1.38 33.78 -31.13
C PRO A 542 -2.43 33.01 -30.31
N LEU A 543 -3.41 33.72 -29.73
CA LEU A 543 -4.43 33.11 -28.86
C LEU A 543 -5.17 31.91 -29.49
N ASP A 544 -5.44 31.99 -30.81
CA ASP A 544 -6.11 30.89 -31.51
C ASP A 544 -5.23 29.63 -31.63
N ASP A 545 -3.93 29.78 -31.71
CA ASP A 545 -3.00 28.65 -31.70
C ASP A 545 -2.77 28.13 -30.28
N GLN A 546 -2.77 29.03 -29.27
CA GLN A 546 -2.78 28.60 -27.87
C GLN A 546 -4.00 27.71 -27.56
N ARG A 547 -5.22 28.07 -28.02
CA ARG A 547 -6.43 27.26 -27.86
C ARG A 547 -6.26 25.87 -28.46
N LYS A 548 -5.78 25.81 -29.72
CA LYS A 548 -5.53 24.49 -30.37
C LYS A 548 -4.53 23.63 -29.60
N ILE A 549 -3.47 24.23 -29.06
CA ILE A 549 -2.47 23.52 -28.26
C ILE A 549 -3.09 23.02 -26.95
N VAL A 550 -3.88 23.86 -26.28
CA VAL A 550 -4.57 23.49 -25.04
C VAL A 550 -5.55 22.35 -25.31
N ASP A 551 -6.44 22.50 -26.28
CA ASP A 551 -7.44 21.49 -26.67
C ASP A 551 -6.76 20.14 -27.01
N GLN A 552 -5.70 20.18 -27.83
CA GLN A 552 -4.95 18.96 -28.17
C GLN A 552 -4.30 18.31 -26.94
N THR A 553 -3.72 19.12 -26.05
CA THR A 553 -3.06 18.59 -24.83
C THR A 553 -4.09 17.99 -23.88
N GLU A 554 -5.28 18.59 -23.74
CA GLU A 554 -6.38 18.05 -22.95
C GLU A 554 -6.90 16.71 -23.52
N GLU A 555 -7.03 16.60 -24.85
CA GLU A 555 -7.36 15.34 -25.52
C GLU A 555 -6.31 14.25 -25.24
N GLU A 556 -5.03 14.58 -25.34
CA GLU A 556 -3.92 13.65 -25.06
C GLU A 556 -3.93 13.19 -23.58
N ILE A 557 -4.15 14.11 -22.63
CA ILE A 557 -4.29 13.79 -21.21
C ILE A 557 -5.50 12.87 -20.97
N ALA A 558 -6.64 13.15 -21.61
CA ALA A 558 -7.82 12.30 -21.50
C ALA A 558 -7.56 10.87 -22.00
N ILE A 559 -6.77 10.70 -23.06
CA ILE A 559 -6.33 9.37 -23.55
C ILE A 559 -5.46 8.67 -22.50
N VAL A 560 -4.55 9.37 -21.84
CA VAL A 560 -3.71 8.80 -20.77
C VAL A 560 -4.58 8.32 -19.60
N GLU A 561 -5.55 9.11 -19.16
CA GLU A 561 -6.48 8.71 -18.08
C GLU A 561 -7.36 7.51 -18.48
N GLN A 562 -7.78 7.46 -19.75
CA GLN A 562 -8.48 6.26 -20.27
C GLN A 562 -7.59 5.02 -20.26
N ASN A 563 -6.29 5.15 -20.56
CA ASN A 563 -5.35 4.03 -20.47
C ASN A 563 -5.11 3.57 -19.02
N LYS A 564 -5.04 4.47 -18.04
CA LYS A 564 -4.99 4.09 -16.62
C LYS A 564 -6.22 3.25 -16.23
N ARG A 565 -7.40 3.70 -16.63
CA ARG A 565 -8.65 2.98 -16.39
C ARG A 565 -8.71 1.63 -17.12
N LEU A 566 -8.14 1.56 -18.32
CA LEU A 566 -8.04 0.33 -19.10
C LEU A 566 -7.18 -0.71 -18.36
N ILE A 567 -6.04 -0.30 -17.76
CA ILE A 567 -5.19 -1.15 -16.95
C ILE A 567 -5.99 -1.77 -15.80
N GLU A 568 -6.69 -0.95 -15.01
CA GLU A 568 -7.51 -1.42 -13.88
C GLU A 568 -8.57 -2.46 -14.31
N ILE A 569 -9.25 -2.20 -15.44
CA ILE A 569 -10.26 -3.12 -15.98
C ILE A 569 -9.65 -4.47 -16.35
N PHE A 570 -8.49 -4.49 -17.02
CA PHE A 570 -7.88 -5.74 -17.45
C PHE A 570 -7.15 -6.46 -16.32
N GLU A 571 -6.58 -5.77 -15.34
CA GLU A 571 -6.08 -6.37 -14.11
C GLU A 571 -7.21 -7.07 -13.34
N LYS A 572 -8.40 -6.47 -13.28
CA LYS A 572 -9.59 -7.11 -12.70
C LYS A 572 -9.99 -8.36 -13.49
N LYS A 573 -10.04 -8.29 -14.83
CA LYS A 573 -10.37 -9.46 -15.67
C LYS A 573 -9.39 -10.63 -15.48
N ILE A 574 -8.09 -10.34 -15.33
CA ILE A 574 -7.08 -11.34 -15.00
C ILE A 574 -7.41 -12.01 -13.66
N ASN A 575 -7.69 -11.22 -12.63
CA ASN A 575 -8.05 -11.75 -11.32
C ASN A 575 -9.34 -12.59 -11.35
N ASP A 576 -10.39 -12.08 -12.01
CA ASP A 576 -11.67 -12.79 -12.16
C ASP A 576 -11.46 -14.15 -12.87
N LYS A 577 -10.63 -14.17 -13.93
CA LYS A 577 -10.33 -15.41 -14.66
C LYS A 577 -9.52 -16.42 -13.85
N ILE A 578 -8.59 -15.93 -13.02
CA ILE A 578 -7.85 -16.77 -12.08
C ILE A 578 -8.80 -17.36 -11.03
N SER A 579 -9.73 -16.56 -10.50
CA SER A 579 -10.74 -17.01 -9.53
C SER A 579 -11.68 -18.08 -10.09
N GLU A 580 -12.09 -17.98 -11.37
CA GLU A 580 -12.90 -19.03 -12.04
C GLU A 580 -12.25 -20.43 -11.96
N VAL A 581 -10.92 -20.51 -12.10
CA VAL A 581 -10.18 -21.80 -12.01
C VAL A 581 -10.21 -22.35 -10.58
N TRP A 582 -10.31 -21.47 -9.59
CA TRP A 582 -10.42 -21.84 -8.19
C TRP A 582 -11.87 -22.16 -7.76
N GLY A 583 -12.87 -21.97 -8.64
CA GLY A 583 -14.28 -22.21 -8.34
C GLY A 583 -14.95 -21.09 -7.56
N GLU A 584 -14.42 -19.89 -7.64
CA GLU A 584 -14.94 -18.68 -6.98
C GLU A 584 -15.83 -17.85 -7.92
#